data_51c48028872199d0e513ac694278e70f
#
_entry.id   51c48028872199d0e513ac694278e70f
#
_cell.length_a   1.000
_cell.length_b   1.000
_cell.length_c   1.000
_cell.angle_alpha   90.00
_cell.angle_beta   90.00
_cell.angle_gamma   90.00
#
_symmetry.space_group_name_H-M   'P 1'
#
loop_
_entity.id
_entity.type
_entity.pdbx_description
1 polymer ?
#
loop_
_entity_poly.entity_id
_entity_poly.type
_entity_poly.pdbx_seq_one_letter_code
_entity_poly.pdbx_strand_id
1 'polypeptide(L)'
;MRTKKRILIVDDAAFMRMMIRDILTKNNFEVVGEAANGDEAVAKFNELKPDLVTLDITMPGMDGVTVLKKIREQDPAARVVMCSAMGQQAMVVEAIQNGARDFINKPFHPQKVVETLRRALQ
;
A
#
# COMPACT_ATOMS: atom_id res chain seq x y z
N MET A 1 3.02 -23.55 -8.60
CA MET A 1 2.24 -22.96 -7.49
C MET A 1 2.92 -21.72 -6.98
N ARG A 2 2.16 -20.65 -6.85
CA ARG A 2 2.72 -19.39 -6.36
C ARG A 2 2.80 -19.43 -4.84
N THR A 3 4.00 -19.23 -4.30
CA THR A 3 4.22 -19.29 -2.85
C THR A 3 4.33 -17.91 -2.18
N LYS A 4 4.62 -16.85 -2.98
CA LYS A 4 4.80 -15.50 -2.44
C LYS A 4 3.58 -14.64 -2.72
N LYS A 5 3.21 -13.82 -1.75
CA LYS A 5 2.16 -12.81 -1.96
C LYS A 5 2.72 -11.65 -2.79
N ARG A 6 1.89 -11.14 -3.69
CA ARG A 6 2.26 -10.13 -4.68
C ARG A 6 1.82 -8.76 -4.21
N ILE A 7 2.77 -7.84 -4.12
CA ILE A 7 2.55 -6.52 -3.51
C ILE A 7 2.80 -5.42 -4.54
N LEU A 8 1.90 -4.45 -4.62
CA LEU A 8 2.08 -3.22 -5.37
C LEU A 8 2.43 -2.11 -4.36
N ILE A 9 3.53 -1.40 -4.60
CA ILE A 9 4.00 -0.33 -3.72
C ILE A 9 3.65 1.01 -4.35
N VAL A 10 2.95 1.88 -3.60
CA VAL A 10 2.56 3.21 -4.07
C VAL A 10 3.06 4.27 -3.10
N ASP A 11 3.98 5.11 -3.56
CA ASP A 11 4.55 6.22 -2.80
C ASP A 11 5.20 7.16 -3.80
N ASP A 12 5.04 8.47 -3.63
CA ASP A 12 5.63 9.44 -4.56
C ASP A 12 7.15 9.57 -4.39
N ALA A 13 7.69 9.17 -3.24
CA ALA A 13 9.12 9.26 -2.96
C ALA A 13 9.84 7.97 -3.36
N ALA A 14 10.74 8.06 -4.33
CA ALA A 14 11.50 6.90 -4.80
C ALA A 14 12.28 6.24 -3.66
N PHE A 15 12.83 7.04 -2.75
CA PHE A 15 13.58 6.50 -1.61
C PHE A 15 12.70 5.64 -0.71
N MET A 16 11.46 6.08 -0.46
CA MET A 16 10.54 5.31 0.37
C MET A 16 10.13 4.00 -0.32
N ARG A 17 9.91 4.04 -1.64
CA ARG A 17 9.61 2.81 -2.40
C ARG A 17 10.76 1.82 -2.31
N MET A 18 12.00 2.32 -2.39
CA MET A 18 13.18 1.47 -2.28
C MET A 18 13.27 0.82 -0.90
N MET A 19 12.99 1.57 0.16
CA MET A 19 13.03 1.06 1.52
C MET A 19 12.02 -0.06 1.73
N ILE A 20 10.78 0.15 1.32
CA ILE A 20 9.75 -0.86 1.53
C ILE A 20 9.97 -2.07 0.63
N ARG A 21 10.44 -1.85 -0.60
CA ARG A 21 10.80 -2.97 -1.49
C ARG A 21 11.87 -3.87 -0.85
N ASP A 22 12.89 -3.26 -0.26
CA ASP A 22 13.96 -4.03 0.40
C ASP A 22 13.41 -4.86 1.55
N ILE A 23 12.56 -4.28 2.38
CA ILE A 23 11.91 -5.01 3.49
C ILE A 23 11.09 -6.19 2.95
N LEU A 24 10.30 -5.95 1.93
CA LEU A 24 9.39 -6.97 1.40
C LEU A 24 10.14 -8.12 0.73
N THR A 25 11.16 -7.79 -0.08
CA THR A 25 11.91 -8.83 -0.78
C THR A 25 12.70 -9.70 0.17
N LYS A 26 13.18 -9.13 1.27
CA LYS A 26 13.89 -9.91 2.30
C LYS A 26 12.96 -10.78 3.16
N ASN A 27 11.67 -10.56 3.07
CA ASN A 27 10.69 -11.24 3.92
C ASN A 27 9.69 -12.07 3.11
N ASN A 28 10.12 -12.55 1.96
CA ASN A 28 9.39 -13.52 1.16
C ASN A 28 8.11 -12.99 0.52
N PHE A 29 8.06 -11.68 0.24
CA PHE A 29 7.02 -11.09 -0.59
C PHE A 29 7.56 -10.82 -1.98
N GLU A 30 6.69 -10.80 -2.97
CA GLU A 30 7.05 -10.45 -4.33
C GLU A 30 6.52 -9.04 -4.64
N VAL A 31 7.42 -8.11 -4.97
CA VAL A 31 7.00 -6.77 -5.39
C VAL A 31 6.75 -6.82 -6.89
N VAL A 32 5.49 -6.71 -7.29
CA VAL A 32 5.12 -6.85 -8.71
C VAL A 32 5.11 -5.52 -9.44
N GLY A 33 5.14 -4.41 -8.73
CA GLY A 33 5.20 -3.09 -9.36
C GLY A 33 5.30 -1.99 -8.34
N GLU A 34 5.59 -0.78 -8.85
CA GLU A 34 5.64 0.45 -8.06
C GLU A 34 4.89 1.53 -8.81
N ALA A 35 4.26 2.43 -8.07
CA ALA A 35 3.59 3.59 -8.64
C ALA A 35 3.97 4.83 -7.84
N ALA A 36 4.16 5.95 -8.53
CA ALA A 36 4.60 7.20 -7.92
C ALA A 36 3.46 8.21 -7.75
N ASN A 37 2.28 7.90 -8.23
CA ASN A 37 1.10 8.78 -8.12
C ASN A 37 -0.18 7.96 -8.22
N GLY A 38 -1.31 8.64 -8.01
CA GLY A 38 -2.60 7.98 -7.96
C GLY A 38 -3.04 7.36 -9.28
N ASP A 39 -2.81 8.04 -10.40
CA ASP A 39 -3.21 7.51 -11.70
C ASP A 39 -2.44 6.24 -12.03
N GLU A 40 -1.13 6.24 -11.79
CA GLU A 40 -0.32 5.03 -11.97
C GLU A 40 -0.78 3.91 -11.06
N ALA A 41 -1.13 4.25 -9.82
CA ALA A 41 -1.56 3.25 -8.83
C ALA A 41 -2.81 2.52 -9.30
N VAL A 42 -3.81 3.25 -9.76
CA VAL A 42 -5.07 2.68 -10.23
C VAL A 42 -4.84 1.83 -11.47
N ALA A 43 -4.06 2.34 -12.43
CA ALA A 43 -3.76 1.62 -13.66
C ALA A 43 -3.01 0.32 -13.37
N LYS A 44 -1.99 0.37 -12.52
CA LYS A 44 -1.19 -0.82 -12.19
C LYS A 44 -1.97 -1.82 -11.34
N PHE A 45 -2.84 -1.34 -10.47
CA PHE A 45 -3.71 -2.25 -9.73
C PHE A 45 -4.55 -3.09 -10.69
N ASN A 46 -5.16 -2.46 -11.69
CA ASN A 46 -5.98 -3.16 -12.66
C ASN A 46 -5.19 -4.12 -13.53
N GLU A 47 -3.99 -3.71 -13.94
CA GLU A 47 -3.12 -4.51 -14.79
C GLU A 47 -2.54 -5.70 -14.05
N LEU A 48 -2.00 -5.46 -12.85
CA LEU A 48 -1.20 -6.45 -12.12
C LEU A 48 -2.03 -7.31 -11.18
N LYS A 49 -3.16 -6.81 -10.70
CA LYS A 49 -4.03 -7.51 -9.74
C LYS A 49 -3.25 -8.07 -8.56
N PRO A 50 -2.59 -7.18 -7.78
CA PRO A 50 -1.77 -7.63 -6.66
C PRO A 50 -2.63 -8.22 -5.55
N ASP A 51 -2.00 -8.98 -4.66
CA ASP A 51 -2.68 -9.49 -3.48
C ASP A 51 -2.89 -8.40 -2.45
N LEU A 52 -2.02 -7.39 -2.43
CA LEU A 52 -2.11 -6.27 -1.49
C LEU A 52 -1.41 -5.05 -2.07
N VAL A 53 -1.89 -3.87 -1.70
CA VAL A 53 -1.29 -2.58 -2.07
C VAL A 53 -0.82 -1.88 -0.81
N THR A 54 0.43 -1.40 -0.79
CA THR A 54 0.87 -0.43 0.22
C THR A 54 0.72 0.95 -0.40
N LEU A 55 0.01 1.84 0.26
CA LEU A 55 -0.43 3.09 -0.34
C LEU A 55 -0.14 4.27 0.58
N ASP A 56 0.72 5.19 0.11
CA ASP A 56 1.02 6.41 0.84
C ASP A 56 -0.25 7.26 0.98
N ILE A 57 -0.43 7.81 2.17
CA ILE A 57 -1.65 8.56 2.49
C ILE A 57 -1.68 9.92 1.79
N THR A 58 -0.50 10.54 1.56
CA THR A 58 -0.44 11.83 0.87
C THR A 58 0.50 11.76 -0.33
N MET A 59 -0.02 12.20 -1.47
CA MET A 59 0.75 12.28 -2.71
C MET A 59 0.31 13.52 -3.48
N PRO A 60 1.21 14.15 -4.27
CA PRO A 60 0.82 15.30 -5.08
C PRO A 60 -0.30 14.93 -6.05
N GLY A 61 -1.28 15.81 -6.16
CA GLY A 61 -2.36 15.71 -7.14
C GLY A 61 -3.54 14.85 -6.71
N MET A 62 -3.29 13.71 -6.07
CA MET A 62 -4.36 12.82 -5.62
C MET A 62 -3.92 12.18 -4.31
N ASP A 63 -4.66 12.40 -3.24
CA ASP A 63 -4.30 11.83 -1.94
C ASP A 63 -4.59 10.33 -1.88
N GLY A 64 -4.00 9.67 -0.88
CA GLY A 64 -4.12 8.21 -0.74
C GLY A 64 -5.55 7.75 -0.50
N VAL A 65 -6.35 8.52 0.21
CA VAL A 65 -7.74 8.13 0.48
C VAL A 65 -8.55 8.09 -0.82
N THR A 66 -8.33 9.07 -1.71
CA THR A 66 -8.98 9.08 -3.02
C THR A 66 -8.57 7.87 -3.86
N VAL A 67 -7.27 7.54 -3.85
CA VAL A 67 -6.76 6.37 -4.57
C VAL A 67 -7.37 5.09 -4.00
N LEU A 68 -7.45 4.98 -2.68
CA LEU A 68 -8.08 3.85 -2.01
C LEU A 68 -9.53 3.66 -2.47
N LYS A 69 -10.29 4.75 -2.51
CA LYS A 69 -11.68 4.69 -2.95
C LYS A 69 -11.79 4.17 -4.38
N LYS A 70 -10.93 4.65 -5.28
CA LYS A 70 -10.93 4.23 -6.67
C LYS A 70 -10.57 2.75 -6.84
N ILE A 71 -9.58 2.29 -6.10
CA ILE A 71 -9.19 0.88 -6.11
C ILE A 71 -10.34 0.01 -5.61
N ARG A 72 -10.99 0.41 -4.52
CA ARG A 72 -12.08 -0.35 -3.93
C ARG A 72 -13.34 -0.34 -4.80
N GLU A 73 -13.57 0.71 -5.59
CA GLU A 73 -14.66 0.72 -6.55
C GLU A 73 -14.46 -0.34 -7.63
N GLN A 74 -13.22 -0.56 -8.03
CA GLN A 74 -12.91 -1.55 -9.06
C GLN A 74 -12.85 -2.96 -8.51
N ASP A 75 -12.45 -3.12 -7.25
CA ASP A 75 -12.39 -4.41 -6.59
C ASP A 75 -12.71 -4.22 -5.11
N PRO A 76 -13.96 -4.49 -4.70
CA PRO A 76 -14.33 -4.34 -3.28
C PRO A 76 -13.57 -5.26 -2.33
N ALA A 77 -12.92 -6.29 -2.85
CA ALA A 77 -12.11 -7.20 -2.04
C ALA A 77 -10.64 -6.78 -1.97
N ALA A 78 -10.26 -5.66 -2.60
CA ALA A 78 -8.88 -5.19 -2.62
C ALA A 78 -8.37 -4.97 -1.19
N ARG A 79 -7.16 -5.48 -0.94
CA ARG A 79 -6.48 -5.31 0.34
C ARG A 79 -5.51 -4.16 0.22
N VAL A 80 -5.73 -3.10 1.00
CA VAL A 80 -4.90 -1.90 0.97
C VAL A 80 -4.44 -1.59 2.39
N VAL A 81 -3.13 -1.40 2.55
CA VAL A 81 -2.52 -0.97 3.81
C VAL A 81 -1.96 0.43 3.58
N MET A 82 -2.39 1.38 4.40
CA MET A 82 -1.94 2.77 4.25
C MET A 82 -0.57 2.96 4.89
N CYS A 83 0.22 3.88 4.33
CA CYS A 83 1.50 4.28 4.92
C CYS A 83 1.37 5.73 5.36
N SER A 84 1.58 6.02 6.64
CA SER A 84 1.33 7.34 7.18
C SER A 84 2.53 7.89 7.94
N ALA A 85 2.70 9.21 7.86
CA ALA A 85 3.68 9.93 8.68
C ALA A 85 3.01 10.47 9.93
N MET A 86 3.82 11.02 10.83
CA MET A 86 3.31 11.66 12.04
C MET A 86 2.35 12.79 11.68
N GLY A 87 1.26 12.91 12.44
CA GLY A 87 0.29 13.99 12.23
C GLY A 87 -0.82 13.67 11.24
N GLN A 88 -0.89 12.44 10.73
CA GLN A 88 -1.88 12.06 9.72
C GLN A 88 -3.00 11.17 10.27
N GLN A 89 -3.25 11.23 11.57
CA GLN A 89 -4.22 10.33 12.22
C GLN A 89 -5.64 10.47 11.65
N ALA A 90 -6.09 11.70 11.38
CA ALA A 90 -7.43 11.91 10.84
C ALA A 90 -7.58 11.25 9.46
N MET A 91 -6.52 11.30 8.64
CA MET A 91 -6.54 10.68 7.33
C MET A 91 -6.51 9.15 7.42
N VAL A 92 -5.80 8.61 8.42
CA VAL A 92 -5.79 7.16 8.68
C VAL A 92 -7.19 6.68 9.03
N VAL A 93 -7.88 7.41 9.93
CA VAL A 93 -9.26 7.08 10.32
C VAL A 93 -10.17 7.09 9.10
N GLU A 94 -10.06 8.11 8.26
CA GLU A 94 -10.86 8.19 7.03
C GLU A 94 -10.57 7.00 6.11
N ALA A 95 -9.30 6.64 5.96
CA ALA A 95 -8.91 5.50 5.12
C ALA A 95 -9.52 4.19 5.65
N ILE A 96 -9.44 3.97 6.96
CA ILE A 96 -10.03 2.75 7.56
C ILE A 96 -11.53 2.73 7.33
N GLN A 97 -12.20 3.87 7.47
CA GLN A 97 -13.65 3.96 7.20
C GLN A 97 -13.98 3.66 5.74
N ASN A 98 -13.04 3.87 4.84
CA ASN A 98 -13.21 3.60 3.41
C ASN A 98 -12.65 2.24 3.00
N GLY A 99 -12.34 1.38 3.96
CA GLY A 99 -12.01 -0.02 3.69
C GLY A 99 -10.54 -0.38 3.67
N ALA A 100 -9.63 0.53 4.08
CA ALA A 100 -8.24 0.13 4.27
C ALA A 100 -8.17 -0.92 5.37
N ARG A 101 -7.34 -1.93 5.18
CA ARG A 101 -7.22 -3.05 6.13
C ARG A 101 -6.43 -2.68 7.37
N ASP A 102 -5.41 -1.83 7.21
CA ASP A 102 -4.52 -1.48 8.31
C ASP A 102 -3.66 -0.30 7.85
N PHE A 103 -2.71 0.08 8.69
CA PHE A 103 -1.76 1.15 8.34
C PHE A 103 -0.39 0.85 8.94
N ILE A 104 0.63 1.48 8.36
CA ILE A 104 2.04 1.37 8.78
C ILE A 104 2.54 2.80 8.97
N ASN A 105 3.28 3.02 10.05
CA ASN A 105 3.87 4.34 10.33
C ASN A 105 5.23 4.49 9.65
N LYS A 106 5.51 5.69 9.17
CA LYS A 106 6.85 6.09 8.75
C LYS A 106 7.56 6.72 9.95
N PRO A 107 8.85 6.49 10.15
CA PRO A 107 9.75 5.64 9.36
C PRO A 107 9.40 4.15 9.50
N PHE A 108 9.70 3.39 8.45
CA PHE A 108 9.36 1.96 8.43
C PHE A 108 10.23 1.16 9.38
N HIS A 109 9.58 0.35 10.20
CA HIS A 109 10.23 -0.65 11.03
C HIS A 109 9.98 -2.02 10.39
N PRO A 110 11.01 -2.71 9.89
CA PRO A 110 10.82 -3.91 9.07
C PRO A 110 9.90 -4.96 9.68
N GLN A 111 10.08 -5.25 10.97
CA GLN A 111 9.27 -6.25 11.63
C GLN A 111 7.79 -5.84 11.68
N LYS A 112 7.52 -4.57 11.96
CA LYS A 112 6.16 -4.04 11.99
C LYS A 112 5.51 -4.08 10.61
N VAL A 113 6.26 -3.74 9.57
CA VAL A 113 5.77 -3.80 8.19
C VAL A 113 5.33 -5.23 7.87
N VAL A 114 6.21 -6.19 8.13
CA VAL A 114 5.95 -7.60 7.81
C VAL A 114 4.73 -8.12 8.58
N GLU A 115 4.67 -7.84 9.88
CA GLU A 115 3.54 -8.29 10.71
C GLU A 115 2.22 -7.70 10.20
N THR A 116 2.21 -6.40 9.88
CA THR A 116 1.01 -5.73 9.42
C THR A 116 0.52 -6.30 8.10
N LEU A 117 1.44 -6.52 7.15
CA LEU A 117 1.06 -7.08 5.85
C LEU A 117 0.56 -8.51 5.97
N ARG A 118 1.19 -9.34 6.78
CA ARG A 118 0.75 -10.71 7.00
C ARG A 118 -0.65 -10.75 7.59
N ARG A 119 -0.93 -9.88 8.55
CA ARG A 119 -2.24 -9.78 9.16
C ARG A 119 -3.29 -9.31 8.14
N ALA A 120 -2.95 -8.34 7.32
CA ALA A 120 -3.87 -7.80 6.30
C ALA A 120 -4.18 -8.81 5.20
N LEU A 121 -3.29 -9.78 4.98
CA LEU A 121 -3.45 -10.81 3.95
C LEU A 121 -4.29 -12.01 4.41
N GLN A 122 -4.61 -12.07 5.68
CA GLN A 122 -5.44 -13.13 6.22
C GLN A 122 -6.91 -12.98 5.84
#